data_86bc9406e1bd1c7c1f06be5036d8af18
#
_entry.id   86bc9406e1bd1c7c1f06be5036d8af18
#
_cell.length_a   1.000
_cell.length_b   1.000
_cell.length_c   1.000
_cell.angle_alpha   90.00
_cell.angle_beta   90.00
_cell.angle_gamma   90.00
#
_symmetry.space_group_name_H-M   'P 1'
#
loop_
_entity.id
_entity.type
_entity.pdbx_description
1 polymer ?
#
loop_
_entity_poly.entity_id
_entity_poly.type
_entity_poly.pdbx_seq_one_letter_code
_entity_poly.pdbx_strand_id
1 'polypeptide(L)'
;MSLGKVLHASKKTGGSDEWGTPQRIFDKLNEEFSFSLDACASEWNAKCPRYYTEDDDGLTLPWETWTWCNPPYSNIVDWYAKAAREATLGNSSVVLTFARTDTKAFHEYAARASAMIFLRGRIKFIDPATREPGNAAPAPSVLVFFDANNLGLRCKVDFDKL
;
A
#
# COMPACT_ATOMS: atom_id res chain seq x y z
N MET A 1 -37.46 -13.24 -0.53
CA MET A 1 -36.67 -13.14 0.71
C MET A 1 -35.46 -12.26 0.44
N SER A 2 -35.46 -11.09 1.06
CA SER A 2 -34.43 -10.07 0.88
C SER A 2 -33.22 -10.43 1.75
N LEU A 3 -32.05 -10.70 1.15
CA LEU A 3 -30.79 -10.83 1.85
C LEU A 3 -30.26 -9.42 2.12
N GLY A 4 -30.31 -9.02 3.39
CA GLY A 4 -29.89 -7.72 3.85
C GLY A 4 -28.42 -7.47 3.56
N LYS A 5 -28.13 -6.33 2.91
CA LYS A 5 -26.80 -5.71 2.86
C LYS A 5 -26.35 -5.45 4.30
N VAL A 6 -25.31 -6.16 4.71
CA VAL A 6 -24.56 -5.79 5.92
C VAL A 6 -23.74 -4.55 5.56
N LEU A 7 -24.27 -3.39 5.94
CA LEU A 7 -23.55 -2.13 5.88
C LEU A 7 -22.43 -2.18 6.92
N HIS A 8 -21.20 -2.40 6.48
CA HIS A 8 -20.03 -2.06 7.27
C HIS A 8 -19.95 -0.53 7.32
N ALA A 9 -20.50 0.05 8.37
CA ALA A 9 -20.31 1.44 8.69
C ALA A 9 -18.84 1.65 9.04
N SER A 10 -18.05 2.20 8.11
CA SER A 10 -16.72 2.72 8.37
C SER A 10 -16.85 3.81 9.44
N LYS A 11 -16.31 3.57 10.64
CA LYS A 11 -16.14 4.61 11.65
C LYS A 11 -15.16 5.64 11.11
N LYS A 12 -15.64 6.80 10.72
CA LYS A 12 -14.82 8.01 10.53
C LYS A 12 -14.17 8.36 11.85
N THR A 13 -12.96 7.87 12.08
CA THR A 13 -12.03 8.47 13.02
C THR A 13 -11.39 9.67 12.32
N GLY A 14 -11.36 10.83 12.94
CA GLY A 14 -11.05 12.14 12.35
C GLY A 14 -9.62 12.33 11.86
N GLY A 15 -9.27 11.65 10.79
CA GLY A 15 -8.10 11.81 9.95
C GLY A 15 -8.40 11.07 8.66
N SER A 16 -8.32 11.74 7.54
CA SER A 16 -8.49 11.10 6.24
C SER A 16 -7.36 10.09 6.04
N ASP A 17 -7.70 8.83 5.80
CA ASP A 17 -6.74 7.78 5.39
C ASP A 17 -6.38 7.88 3.88
N GLU A 18 -6.85 8.91 3.18
CA GLU A 18 -6.71 9.09 1.72
C GLU A 18 -5.47 9.89 1.30
N TRP A 19 -4.42 9.88 2.08
CA TRP A 19 -3.19 10.61 1.76
C TRP A 19 -2.51 10.07 0.50
N GLY A 20 -2.22 10.97 -0.45
CA GLY A 20 -1.57 10.62 -1.71
C GLY A 20 -0.07 10.40 -1.57
N THR A 21 0.45 9.40 -2.26
CA THR A 21 1.91 9.21 -2.40
C THR A 21 2.51 10.35 -3.24
N PRO A 22 3.63 10.97 -2.82
CA PRO A 22 4.36 11.89 -3.68
C PRO A 22 4.77 11.23 -5.00
N GLN A 23 4.51 11.91 -6.12
CA GLN A 23 4.70 11.35 -7.46
C GLN A 23 6.11 10.81 -7.67
N ARG A 24 7.14 11.52 -7.19
CA ARG A 24 8.55 11.12 -7.32
C ARG A 24 8.86 9.75 -6.72
N ILE A 25 8.16 9.33 -5.64
CA ILE A 25 8.36 8.02 -5.02
C ILE A 25 7.77 6.93 -5.91
N PHE A 26 6.56 7.16 -6.41
CA PHE A 26 5.93 6.23 -7.33
C PHE A 26 6.69 6.09 -8.63
N ASP A 27 7.06 7.20 -9.29
CA ASP A 27 7.73 7.18 -10.59
C ASP A 27 9.01 6.36 -10.56
N LYS A 28 9.82 6.54 -9.52
CA LYS A 28 11.08 5.81 -9.35
C LYS A 28 10.89 4.29 -9.24
N LEU A 29 9.86 3.86 -8.54
CA LEU A 29 9.50 2.44 -8.45
C LEU A 29 8.87 1.95 -9.75
N ASN A 30 8.05 2.79 -10.39
CA ASN A 30 7.38 2.44 -11.63
C ASN A 30 8.33 2.26 -12.81
N GLU A 31 9.47 2.94 -12.82
CA GLU A 31 10.56 2.72 -13.79
C GLU A 31 11.09 1.26 -13.74
N GLU A 32 11.13 0.66 -12.55
CA GLU A 32 11.62 -0.70 -12.36
C GLU A 32 10.51 -1.75 -12.50
N PHE A 33 9.35 -1.51 -11.90
CA PHE A 33 8.29 -2.51 -11.77
C PHE A 33 7.18 -2.42 -12.80
N SER A 34 7.00 -1.26 -13.45
CA SER A 34 5.93 -1.02 -14.46
C SER A 34 4.55 -1.41 -13.92
N PHE A 35 4.12 -0.76 -12.84
CA PHE A 35 2.85 -1.09 -12.19
C PHE A 35 1.66 -0.98 -13.13
N SER A 36 0.83 -2.02 -13.17
CA SER A 36 -0.37 -2.10 -14.00
C SER A 36 -1.66 -1.72 -13.25
N LEU A 37 -1.66 -1.81 -11.93
CA LEU A 37 -2.81 -1.58 -11.07
C LEU A 37 -2.41 -0.77 -9.83
N ASP A 38 -3.24 0.20 -9.43
CA ASP A 38 -3.25 0.81 -8.11
C ASP A 38 -4.43 0.23 -7.32
N ALA A 39 -4.14 -0.64 -6.33
CA ALA A 39 -5.16 -1.42 -5.63
C ALA A 39 -5.98 -0.62 -4.60
N CYS A 40 -5.55 0.59 -4.26
CA CYS A 40 -6.20 1.42 -3.25
C CYS A 40 -6.00 2.90 -3.55
N ALA A 41 -6.90 3.48 -4.32
CA ALA A 41 -6.83 4.85 -4.76
C ALA A 41 -8.19 5.54 -4.73
N SER A 42 -8.14 6.85 -4.83
CA SER A 42 -9.27 7.69 -5.23
C SER A 42 -8.98 8.24 -6.61
N GLU A 43 -9.97 8.76 -7.32
CA GLU A 43 -9.79 9.35 -8.65
C GLU A 43 -8.66 10.39 -8.69
N TRP A 44 -8.49 11.17 -7.62
CA TRP A 44 -7.50 12.24 -7.58
C TRP A 44 -6.06 11.79 -7.30
N ASN A 45 -5.85 10.63 -6.62
CA ASN A 45 -4.53 10.18 -6.19
C ASN A 45 -4.04 8.90 -6.87
N ALA A 46 -4.84 8.35 -7.78
CA ALA A 46 -4.51 7.14 -8.52
C ALA A 46 -3.17 7.28 -9.26
N LYS A 47 -2.33 6.28 -9.15
CA LYS A 47 -0.99 6.23 -9.73
C LYS A 47 -0.92 5.45 -11.04
N CYS A 48 -1.88 4.56 -11.26
CA CYS A 48 -1.98 3.76 -12.48
C CYS A 48 -3.23 4.12 -13.27
N PRO A 49 -3.27 3.91 -14.60
CA PRO A 49 -4.49 4.08 -15.38
C PRO A 49 -5.63 3.17 -14.92
N ARG A 50 -5.30 1.97 -14.45
CA ARG A 50 -6.23 1.06 -13.78
C ARG A 50 -6.05 1.17 -12.26
N TYR A 51 -7.14 1.40 -11.57
CA TYR A 51 -7.13 1.51 -10.10
C TYR A 51 -8.45 1.05 -9.51
N TYR A 52 -8.42 0.73 -8.22
CA TYR A 52 -9.60 0.42 -7.43
C TYR A 52 -9.86 1.52 -6.40
N THR A 53 -11.11 1.94 -6.34
CA THR A 53 -11.60 2.89 -5.33
C THR A 53 -12.15 2.15 -4.09
N GLU A 54 -12.54 2.90 -3.07
CA GLU A 54 -13.21 2.33 -1.89
C GLU A 54 -14.51 1.60 -2.29
N ASP A 55 -15.24 2.12 -3.28
CA ASP A 55 -16.48 1.51 -3.76
C ASP A 55 -16.25 0.19 -4.51
N ASP A 56 -15.09 0.06 -5.18
CA ASP A 56 -14.69 -1.17 -5.87
C ASP A 56 -14.23 -2.26 -4.90
N ASP A 57 -13.67 -1.87 -3.77
CA ASP A 57 -13.07 -2.73 -2.75
C ASP A 57 -11.88 -3.59 -3.25
N GLY A 58 -10.70 -2.99 -3.31
CA GLY A 58 -9.47 -3.66 -3.72
C GLY A 58 -9.06 -4.87 -2.87
N LEU A 59 -9.64 -5.06 -1.68
CA LEU A 59 -9.43 -6.26 -0.86
C LEU A 59 -10.17 -7.49 -1.43
N THR A 60 -11.27 -7.28 -2.15
CA THR A 60 -12.09 -8.36 -2.71
C THR A 60 -11.77 -8.66 -4.16
N LEU A 61 -11.36 -7.65 -4.93
CA LEU A 61 -11.06 -7.80 -6.35
C LEU A 61 -9.68 -8.45 -6.60
N PRO A 62 -9.48 -9.14 -7.74
CA PRO A 62 -8.18 -9.72 -8.10
C PRO A 62 -7.16 -8.62 -8.41
N TRP A 63 -5.92 -8.83 -7.98
CA TRP A 63 -4.81 -7.95 -8.35
C TRP A 63 -4.09 -8.44 -9.61
N GLU A 64 -3.20 -7.59 -10.11
CA GLU A 64 -2.34 -7.90 -11.25
C GLU A 64 -0.87 -7.89 -10.81
N THR A 65 -0.02 -8.47 -11.58
CA THR A 65 1.41 -8.33 -11.41
C THR A 65 1.89 -7.12 -12.23
N TRP A 66 2.55 -6.23 -11.74
CA TRP A 66 2.88 -5.65 -10.47
C TRP A 66 1.81 -4.66 -10.01
N THR A 67 1.34 -4.81 -8.80
CA THR A 67 0.35 -3.90 -8.22
C THR A 67 1.00 -2.93 -7.24
N TRP A 68 0.68 -1.65 -7.37
CA TRP A 68 0.96 -0.61 -6.39
C TRP A 68 -0.13 -0.56 -5.33
N CYS A 69 0.22 -0.33 -4.07
CA CYS A 69 -0.75 -0.17 -2.99
C CYS A 69 -0.24 0.80 -1.92
N ASN A 70 -0.93 1.91 -1.73
CA ASN A 70 -0.79 2.80 -0.57
C ASN A 70 -2.10 2.78 0.21
N PRO A 71 -2.32 1.77 1.08
CA PRO A 71 -3.62 1.52 1.68
C PRO A 71 -3.91 2.41 2.89
N PRO A 72 -5.16 2.44 3.38
CA PRO A 72 -5.49 2.99 4.68
C PRO A 72 -4.69 2.28 5.79
N TYR A 73 -3.90 3.04 6.55
CA TYR A 73 -3.03 2.44 7.58
C TYR A 73 -3.80 1.95 8.81
N SER A 74 -5.05 2.40 8.98
CA SER A 74 -5.96 1.91 10.00
C SER A 74 -6.33 0.43 9.84
N ASN A 75 -6.28 -0.10 8.60
CA ASN A 75 -6.61 -1.49 8.27
C ASN A 75 -5.47 -2.23 7.55
N ILE A 76 -4.22 -1.93 7.89
CA ILE A 76 -3.04 -2.47 7.20
C ILE A 76 -2.96 -4.01 7.25
N VAL A 77 -3.54 -4.65 8.26
CA VAL A 77 -3.53 -6.12 8.41
C VAL A 77 -4.17 -6.79 7.21
N ASP A 78 -5.36 -6.34 6.79
CA ASP A 78 -6.11 -6.95 5.69
C ASP A 78 -5.40 -6.70 4.35
N TRP A 79 -4.79 -5.53 4.16
CA TRP A 79 -4.02 -5.21 2.97
C TRP A 79 -2.74 -6.05 2.85
N TYR A 80 -2.03 -6.28 3.94
CA TYR A 80 -0.90 -7.19 3.96
C TYR A 80 -1.31 -8.64 3.69
N ALA A 81 -2.40 -9.11 4.30
CA ALA A 81 -2.94 -10.44 4.07
C ALA A 81 -3.34 -10.62 2.60
N LYS A 82 -3.97 -9.60 2.01
CA LYS A 82 -4.33 -9.58 0.59
C LYS A 82 -3.09 -9.65 -0.30
N ALA A 83 -2.09 -8.80 -0.09
CA ALA A 83 -0.85 -8.79 -0.88
C ALA A 83 -0.10 -10.14 -0.80
N ALA A 84 0.00 -10.71 0.41
CA ALA A 84 0.61 -12.03 0.60
C ALA A 84 -0.15 -13.13 -0.14
N ARG A 85 -1.50 -13.10 -0.11
CA ARG A 85 -2.34 -14.05 -0.86
C ARG A 85 -2.17 -13.89 -2.37
N GLU A 86 -2.19 -12.67 -2.88
CA GLU A 86 -2.01 -12.42 -4.31
C GLU A 86 -0.66 -12.91 -4.82
N ALA A 87 0.40 -12.77 -4.02
CA ALA A 87 1.71 -13.33 -4.37
C ALA A 87 1.67 -14.86 -4.54
N THR A 88 0.88 -15.58 -3.75
CA THR A 88 0.69 -17.04 -3.94
C THR A 88 -0.09 -17.39 -5.21
N LEU A 89 -0.83 -16.43 -5.76
CA LEU A 89 -1.58 -16.57 -7.02
C LEU A 89 -0.78 -16.11 -8.25
N GLY A 90 0.46 -15.67 -8.05
CA GLY A 90 1.33 -15.21 -9.13
C GLY A 90 1.34 -13.69 -9.34
N ASN A 91 0.65 -12.91 -8.48
CA ASN A 91 0.52 -11.46 -8.60
C ASN A 91 1.45 -10.75 -7.61
N SER A 92 2.51 -10.16 -8.12
CA SER A 92 3.47 -9.38 -7.31
C SER A 92 2.93 -7.99 -6.98
N SER A 93 3.34 -7.45 -5.82
CA SER A 93 2.92 -6.13 -5.39
C SER A 93 3.93 -5.41 -4.50
N VAL A 94 3.79 -4.10 -4.42
CA VAL A 94 4.53 -3.22 -3.49
C VAL A 94 3.53 -2.46 -2.64
N VAL A 95 3.65 -2.59 -1.31
CA VAL A 95 2.82 -1.90 -0.32
C VAL A 95 3.63 -0.84 0.39
N LEU A 96 3.22 0.43 0.28
CA LEU A 96 3.79 1.54 1.05
C LEU A 96 3.02 1.69 2.36
N THR A 97 3.73 1.69 3.48
CA THR A 97 3.12 1.82 4.80
C THR A 97 4.09 2.39 5.84
N PHE A 98 3.61 2.59 7.06
CA PHE A 98 4.48 2.92 8.19
C PHE A 98 5.28 1.70 8.68
N ALA A 99 6.55 1.93 9.00
CA ALA A 99 7.45 0.92 9.56
C ALA A 99 7.13 0.66 11.06
N ARG A 100 5.95 0.11 11.32
CA ARG A 100 5.50 -0.29 12.66
C ARG A 100 5.98 -1.72 12.98
N THR A 101 7.26 -1.85 13.22
CA THR A 101 7.93 -3.15 13.40
C THR A 101 7.56 -3.87 14.70
N ASP A 102 6.83 -3.21 15.60
CA ASP A 102 6.32 -3.73 16.86
C ASP A 102 4.93 -4.38 16.75
N THR A 103 4.27 -4.23 15.58
CA THR A 103 2.89 -4.69 15.41
C THR A 103 2.79 -6.16 14.99
N LYS A 104 1.67 -6.79 15.38
CA LYS A 104 1.31 -8.14 14.94
C LYS A 104 1.22 -8.24 13.41
N ALA A 105 0.64 -7.22 12.76
CA ALA A 105 0.55 -7.15 11.30
C ALA A 105 1.92 -7.24 10.61
N PHE A 106 2.92 -6.53 11.15
CA PHE A 106 4.28 -6.58 10.63
C PHE A 106 4.86 -8.00 10.73
N HIS A 107 4.77 -8.62 11.88
CA HIS A 107 5.35 -9.95 12.12
C HIS A 107 4.61 -11.08 11.41
N GLU A 108 3.30 -10.99 11.25
CA GLU A 108 2.51 -12.04 10.59
C GLU A 108 2.60 -12.00 9.06
N TYR A 109 2.73 -10.80 8.48
CA TYR A 109 2.66 -10.63 7.03
C TYR A 109 3.89 -9.93 6.44
N ALA A 110 4.24 -8.72 6.88
CA ALA A 110 5.34 -7.98 6.28
C ALA A 110 6.68 -8.71 6.45
N ALA A 111 6.93 -9.34 7.58
CA ALA A 111 8.14 -10.13 7.82
C ALA A 111 8.25 -11.38 6.91
N ARG A 112 7.18 -11.77 6.22
CA ARG A 112 7.15 -12.87 5.23
C ARG A 112 7.22 -12.39 3.79
N ALA A 113 7.27 -11.07 3.58
CA ALA A 113 7.43 -10.49 2.27
C ALA A 113 8.78 -10.84 1.64
N SER A 114 8.93 -10.64 0.35
CA SER A 114 10.15 -10.95 -0.39
C SER A 114 11.29 -9.99 -0.09
N ALA A 115 10.96 -8.72 0.12
CA ALA A 115 11.92 -7.67 0.46
C ALA A 115 11.23 -6.51 1.20
N MET A 116 12.02 -5.71 1.91
CA MET A 116 11.60 -4.45 2.49
C MET A 116 12.65 -3.38 2.24
N ILE A 117 12.20 -2.15 1.92
CA ILE A 117 13.05 -0.96 1.83
C ILE A 117 12.55 0.05 2.87
N PHE A 118 13.35 0.32 3.87
CA PHE A 118 13.07 1.37 4.85
C PHE A 118 13.49 2.73 4.30
N LEU A 119 12.55 3.66 4.22
CA LEU A 119 12.79 4.96 3.63
C LEU A 119 13.50 5.89 4.62
N ARG A 120 14.55 6.56 4.15
CA ARG A 120 15.24 7.58 4.95
C ARG A 120 14.34 8.81 5.13
N GLY A 121 14.27 9.31 6.35
CA GLY A 121 13.47 10.49 6.70
C GLY A 121 11.99 10.20 6.81
N ARG A 122 11.18 11.23 6.63
CA ARG A 122 9.71 11.17 6.72
C ARG A 122 9.09 11.63 5.41
N ILE A 123 8.18 10.84 4.88
CA ILE A 123 7.42 11.23 3.69
C ILE A 123 6.51 12.40 4.06
N LYS A 124 6.43 13.38 3.18
CA LYS A 124 5.38 14.38 3.17
C LYS A 124 4.33 13.92 2.15
N PHE A 125 3.34 13.20 2.63
CA PHE A 125 2.24 12.75 1.78
C PHE A 125 1.42 13.94 1.27
N ILE A 126 0.73 13.74 0.16
CA ILE A 126 -0.13 14.77 -0.42
C ILE A 126 -1.45 14.80 0.33
N ASP A 127 -1.79 15.96 0.86
CA ASP A 127 -3.02 16.19 1.61
C ASP A 127 -4.25 16.12 0.68
N PRO A 128 -5.26 15.31 1.02
CA PRO A 128 -6.44 15.17 0.18
C PRO A 128 -7.28 16.44 0.05
N ALA A 129 -7.21 17.36 1.02
CA ALA A 129 -7.98 18.59 1.00
C ALA A 129 -7.29 19.69 0.17
N THR A 130 -5.98 19.85 0.34
CA THR A 130 -5.22 20.93 -0.31
C THR A 130 -4.55 20.50 -1.62
N ARG A 131 -4.36 19.19 -1.81
CA ARG A 131 -3.59 18.60 -2.93
C ARG A 131 -2.10 18.96 -2.91
N GLU A 132 -1.62 19.49 -1.81
CA GLU A 132 -0.23 19.89 -1.58
C GLU A 132 0.47 18.97 -0.58
N PRO A 133 1.81 18.94 -0.55
CA PRO A 133 2.54 18.18 0.45
C PRO A 133 2.17 18.63 1.87
N GLY A 134 1.72 17.68 2.68
CA GLY A 134 1.42 17.91 4.09
C GLY A 134 2.66 17.94 4.97
N ASN A 135 2.45 17.85 6.27
CA ASN A 135 3.52 17.72 7.26
C ASN A 135 4.26 16.38 7.10
N ALA A 136 5.46 16.33 7.68
CA ALA A 136 6.21 15.06 7.75
C ALA A 136 5.37 13.97 8.45
N ALA A 137 5.35 12.78 7.88
CA ALA A 137 4.60 11.65 8.43
C ALA A 137 4.95 11.36 9.89
N PRO A 138 3.99 10.92 10.72
CA PRO A 138 4.21 10.69 12.15
C PRO A 138 5.14 9.52 12.44
N ALA A 139 5.34 8.62 11.48
CA ALA A 139 6.20 7.45 11.59
C ALA A 139 7.09 7.28 10.35
N PRO A 140 8.22 6.55 10.44
CA PRO A 140 9.00 6.15 9.28
C PRO A 140 8.15 5.32 8.32
N SER A 141 8.50 5.34 7.04
CA SER A 141 7.81 4.55 6.02
C SER A 141 8.67 3.38 5.55
N VAL A 142 8.01 2.33 5.11
CA VAL A 142 8.62 1.13 4.53
C VAL A 142 7.86 0.75 3.26
N LEU A 143 8.61 0.31 2.25
CA LEU A 143 8.08 -0.36 1.08
C LEU A 143 8.21 -1.87 1.32
N VAL A 144 7.10 -2.59 1.24
CA VAL A 144 7.04 -4.04 1.45
C VAL A 144 6.72 -4.71 0.12
N PHE A 145 7.63 -5.58 -0.33
CA PHE A 145 7.54 -6.25 -1.62
C PHE A 145 7.05 -7.68 -1.45
N PHE A 146 5.93 -7.99 -2.05
CA PHE A 146 5.39 -9.34 -2.17
C PHE A 146 5.61 -9.82 -3.61
N ASP A 147 6.77 -10.41 -3.86
CA ASP A 147 7.14 -10.92 -5.19
C ASP A 147 6.77 -12.38 -5.33
N ALA A 148 5.87 -12.69 -6.25
CA ALA A 148 5.38 -14.03 -6.52
C ALA A 148 6.48 -15.02 -6.95
N ASN A 149 7.56 -14.50 -7.54
CA ASN A 149 8.68 -15.32 -8.02
C ASN A 149 9.80 -15.50 -6.98
N ASN A 150 9.72 -14.82 -5.84
CA ASN A 150 10.79 -14.82 -4.85
C ASN A 150 10.23 -14.72 -3.42
N LEU A 151 9.49 -15.73 -3.01
CA LEU A 151 8.92 -15.82 -1.66
C LEU A 151 10.02 -16.22 -0.66
N GLY A 152 10.72 -15.24 -0.13
CA GLY A 152 11.72 -15.41 0.92
C GLY A 152 12.39 -14.09 1.26
N LEU A 153 12.36 -13.71 2.53
CA LEU A 153 12.80 -12.40 2.99
C LEU A 153 14.26 -12.11 2.61
N ARG A 154 14.45 -11.10 1.78
CA ARG A 154 15.74 -10.40 1.61
C ARG A 154 15.55 -8.98 2.10
N CYS A 155 15.99 -8.69 3.30
CA CYS A 155 16.03 -7.31 3.78
C CYS A 155 17.12 -6.54 3.02
N LYS A 156 16.72 -5.58 2.18
CA LYS A 156 17.62 -4.55 1.67
C LYS A 156 17.36 -3.28 2.46
N VAL A 157 18.38 -2.82 3.16
CA VAL A 157 18.41 -1.47 3.70
C VAL A 157 19.17 -0.62 2.70
N ASP A 158 18.47 0.06 1.81
CA ASP A 158 19.09 1.02 0.90
C ASP A 158 18.86 2.43 1.46
N PHE A 159 19.94 3.04 1.95
CA PHE A 159 19.87 4.32 2.64
C PHE A 159 19.99 5.54 1.71
N ASP A 160 20.44 5.38 0.47
CA ASP A 160 20.95 6.51 -0.32
C ASP A 160 20.21 6.80 -1.63
N LYS A 161 19.14 6.11 -1.97
CA LYS A 161 18.59 6.16 -3.33
C LYS A 161 17.08 6.39 -3.45
N LEU A 162 16.47 7.15 -2.56
CA LEU A 162 15.10 7.63 -2.80
C LEU A 162 14.99 9.15 -2.70
#